data_f7d77e8d369ced40a245d9eac3f1b9b3
#
_entry.id   f7d77e8d369ced40a245d9eac3f1b9b3
#
_cell.length_a   1.000
_cell.length_b   1.000
_cell.length_c   1.000
_cell.angle_alpha   90.00
_cell.angle_beta   90.00
_cell.angle_gamma   90.00
#
_symmetry.space_group_name_H-M   'P 1'
#
loop_
_entity.id
_entity.type
_entity.pdbx_description
1 polymer ?
#
loop_
_entity_poly.entity_id
_entity_poly.type
_entity_poly.pdbx_seq_one_letter_code
_entity_poly.pdbx_strand_id
1 'polypeptide(L)'
;MKEKYVGYVINSIDYKDNDSILSVLCKDGLVSLRARGVKKINSKNASSVMSYAYSEFEVSRSNKSGYLTLNEGKLLNYPSFISDNLEYIGIINFVSEGIELIEDKSDSFECFVDCLEAMKSKYKSEFILVAFLNYFLNKHGCKLNVDECVTCGKKEGIIKFSFENGGYLCKNCCNSLNDDLEYLRNIRILAKTNYKNISKVDIDSIYAYKYIREVIRLVENKIGIYFKSKNFLLRIIKGE
;
A
#
# COMPACT_ATOMS: atom_id res chain seq x y z
N MET A 1 -12.33 22.64 -21.38
CA MET A 1 -12.07 23.24 -20.05
C MET A 1 -10.71 22.74 -19.61
N LYS A 2 -9.83 23.61 -19.14
CA LYS A 2 -8.53 23.22 -18.59
C LYS A 2 -8.69 22.95 -17.09
N GLU A 3 -8.18 21.83 -16.62
CA GLU A 3 -8.20 21.44 -15.22
C GLU A 3 -6.75 21.23 -14.76
N LYS A 4 -6.48 21.41 -13.46
CA LYS A 4 -5.16 21.15 -12.87
C LYS A 4 -5.26 20.10 -11.78
N TYR A 5 -4.31 19.18 -11.78
CA TYR A 5 -4.14 18.14 -10.76
C TYR A 5 -2.72 18.16 -10.24
N VAL A 6 -2.56 17.89 -8.95
CA VAL A 6 -1.25 17.72 -8.31
C VAL A 6 -1.25 16.39 -7.58
N GLY A 7 -0.29 15.53 -7.89
CA GLY A 7 -0.25 14.19 -7.29
C GLY A 7 0.96 13.37 -7.69
N TYR A 8 1.01 12.17 -7.14
CA TYR A 8 2.02 11.16 -7.46
C TYR A 8 1.57 10.26 -8.61
N VAL A 9 2.45 10.00 -9.56
CA VAL A 9 2.22 8.97 -10.59
C VAL A 9 2.43 7.60 -9.94
N ILE A 10 1.36 6.93 -9.55
CA ILE A 10 1.47 5.63 -8.86
C ILE A 10 1.46 4.45 -9.82
N ASN A 11 0.95 4.63 -11.05
CA ASN A 11 0.98 3.62 -12.09
C ASN A 11 1.07 4.27 -13.47
N SER A 12 1.70 3.58 -14.42
CA SER A 12 1.81 3.98 -15.82
C SER A 12 1.70 2.75 -16.71
N ILE A 13 0.68 2.73 -17.57
CA ILE A 13 0.43 1.64 -18.52
C ILE A 13 0.73 2.14 -19.92
N ASP A 14 1.51 1.38 -20.67
CA ASP A 14 1.80 1.66 -22.06
C ASP A 14 0.52 1.65 -22.91
N TYR A 15 0.33 2.70 -23.68
CA TYR A 15 -0.81 2.85 -24.58
C TYR A 15 -0.34 3.36 -25.94
N LYS A 16 -0.48 2.53 -26.99
CA LYS A 16 0.11 2.75 -28.31
C LYS A 16 1.63 2.91 -28.23
N ASP A 17 2.29 3.29 -29.32
CA ASP A 17 3.74 3.30 -29.44
C ASP A 17 4.42 4.31 -28.51
N ASN A 18 3.81 5.48 -28.31
CA ASN A 18 4.45 6.60 -27.60
C ASN A 18 3.60 7.21 -26.48
N ASP A 19 2.42 6.69 -26.23
CA ASP A 19 1.48 7.20 -25.22
C ASP A 19 1.53 6.33 -23.96
N SER A 20 1.10 6.90 -22.83
CA SER A 20 0.85 6.15 -21.58
C SER A 20 -0.50 6.57 -20.98
N ILE A 21 -1.11 5.66 -20.22
CA ILE A 21 -2.20 5.98 -19.30
C ILE A 21 -1.62 5.98 -17.90
N LEU A 22 -1.77 7.09 -17.21
CA LEU A 22 -1.23 7.30 -15.87
C LEU A 22 -2.35 7.20 -14.84
N SER A 23 -2.08 6.54 -13.72
CA SER A 23 -2.84 6.67 -12.49
C SER A 23 -2.13 7.68 -11.58
N VAL A 24 -2.76 8.83 -11.36
CA VAL A 24 -2.21 9.91 -10.52
C VAL A 24 -2.99 9.98 -9.22
N LEU A 25 -2.30 9.74 -8.11
CA LEU A 25 -2.87 9.82 -6.78
C LEU A 25 -2.80 11.28 -6.30
N CYS A 26 -3.93 11.92 -6.25
CA CYS A 26 -4.14 13.28 -5.75
C CYS A 26 -4.74 13.25 -4.34
N LYS A 27 -4.76 14.39 -3.65
CA LYS A 27 -5.41 14.50 -2.32
C LYS A 27 -6.89 14.12 -2.36
N ASP A 28 -7.58 14.44 -3.45
CA ASP A 28 -9.01 14.19 -3.63
C ASP A 28 -9.30 12.81 -4.26
N GLY A 29 -8.31 11.94 -4.39
CA GLY A 29 -8.46 10.60 -4.92
C GLY A 29 -7.57 10.29 -6.13
N LEU A 30 -7.95 9.25 -6.88
CA LEU A 30 -7.18 8.75 -8.02
C LEU A 30 -7.74 9.29 -9.34
N VAL A 31 -6.85 9.83 -10.18
CA VAL A 31 -7.19 10.40 -11.48
C VAL A 31 -6.46 9.64 -12.59
N SER A 32 -7.19 9.24 -13.63
CA SER A 32 -6.60 8.61 -14.82
C SER A 32 -6.36 9.64 -15.91
N LEU A 33 -5.12 9.75 -16.37
CA LEU A 33 -4.68 10.69 -17.41
C LEU A 33 -4.11 9.96 -18.61
N ARG A 34 -4.52 10.33 -19.81
CA ARG A 34 -3.80 9.93 -21.02
C ARG A 34 -2.69 10.91 -21.33
N ALA A 35 -1.45 10.45 -21.30
CA ALA A 35 -0.26 11.22 -21.60
C ALA A 35 0.24 10.86 -23.01
N ARG A 36 0.03 11.76 -23.97
CA ARG A 36 0.38 11.54 -25.38
C ARG A 36 1.84 11.85 -25.66
N GLY A 37 2.52 10.97 -26.41
CA GLY A 37 3.89 11.18 -26.87
C GLY A 37 4.93 11.27 -25.75
N VAL A 38 4.61 10.82 -24.55
CA VAL A 38 5.51 10.94 -23.38
C VAL A 38 6.73 10.02 -23.46
N LYS A 39 6.65 8.96 -24.26
CA LYS A 39 7.76 8.02 -24.50
C LYS A 39 8.73 8.48 -25.60
N LYS A 40 8.41 9.56 -26.29
CA LYS A 40 9.36 10.15 -27.27
C LYS A 40 10.56 10.74 -26.55
N ILE A 41 11.76 10.56 -27.14
CA ILE A 41 13.04 11.04 -26.58
C ILE A 41 13.00 12.53 -26.21
N ASN A 42 12.33 13.36 -27.04
CA ASN A 42 12.24 14.82 -26.83
C ASN A 42 10.94 15.24 -26.14
N SER A 43 10.28 14.36 -25.39
CA SER A 43 9.04 14.72 -24.70
C SER A 43 9.31 15.72 -23.58
N LYS A 44 8.64 16.87 -23.62
CA LYS A 44 8.71 17.89 -22.54
C LYS A 44 8.10 17.39 -21.23
N ASN A 45 7.20 16.44 -21.31
CA ASN A 45 6.48 15.88 -20.17
C ASN A 45 7.17 14.64 -19.58
N ALA A 46 8.29 14.15 -20.15
CA ALA A 46 8.91 12.87 -19.76
C ALA A 46 9.20 12.79 -18.24
N SER A 47 9.80 13.84 -17.67
CA SER A 47 10.14 13.87 -16.24
C SER A 47 8.93 13.89 -15.31
N SER A 48 7.86 14.58 -15.70
CA SER A 48 6.66 14.71 -14.87
C SER A 48 5.82 13.43 -14.80
N VAL A 49 6.01 12.51 -15.75
CA VAL A 49 5.25 11.25 -15.83
C VAL A 49 6.02 10.02 -15.37
N MET A 50 7.24 10.20 -14.87
CA MET A 50 8.00 9.08 -14.29
C MET A 50 7.26 8.46 -13.12
N SER A 51 7.41 7.15 -12.94
CA SER A 51 6.84 6.44 -11.80
C SER A 51 7.25 7.10 -10.50
N TYR A 52 6.26 7.35 -9.62
CA TYR A 52 6.42 8.01 -8.31
C TYR A 52 6.79 9.49 -8.35
N ALA A 53 6.88 10.13 -9.53
CA ALA A 53 7.04 11.57 -9.62
C ALA A 53 5.85 12.29 -8.98
N TYR A 54 6.14 13.28 -8.14
CA TYR A 54 5.15 14.24 -7.65
C TYR A 54 5.12 15.43 -8.59
N SER A 55 4.01 15.64 -9.27
CA SER A 55 3.94 16.58 -10.38
C SER A 55 2.62 17.36 -10.40
N GLU A 56 2.66 18.54 -11.01
CA GLU A 56 1.47 19.30 -11.42
C GLU A 56 1.16 18.94 -12.87
N PHE A 57 -0.12 18.66 -13.16
CA PHE A 57 -0.60 18.27 -14.47
C PHE A 57 -1.69 19.24 -14.92
N GLU A 58 -1.45 19.95 -16.03
CA GLU A 58 -2.50 20.67 -16.75
C GLU A 58 -3.12 19.73 -17.78
N VAL A 59 -4.43 19.53 -17.69
CA VAL A 59 -5.16 18.57 -18.52
C VAL A 59 -6.33 19.23 -19.26
N SER A 60 -6.76 18.59 -20.35
CA SER A 60 -7.99 18.91 -21.04
C SER A 60 -8.92 17.71 -21.03
N ARG A 61 -10.21 17.98 -20.79
CA ARG A 61 -11.26 16.95 -20.86
C ARG A 61 -11.82 16.89 -22.28
N SER A 62 -11.85 15.69 -22.84
CA SER A 62 -12.48 15.45 -24.14
C SER A 62 -13.99 15.54 -24.04
N ASN A 63 -14.61 16.39 -24.87
CA ASN A 63 -16.08 16.53 -24.92
C ASN A 63 -16.79 15.26 -25.42
N LYS A 64 -16.10 14.41 -26.20
CA LYS A 64 -16.70 13.18 -26.78
C LYS A 64 -16.56 11.95 -25.87
N SER A 65 -15.44 11.82 -25.16
CA SER A 65 -15.11 10.60 -24.43
C SER A 65 -14.97 10.80 -22.91
N GLY A 66 -14.98 12.05 -22.44
CA GLY A 66 -14.79 12.37 -21.02
C GLY A 66 -13.37 12.14 -20.48
N TYR A 67 -12.47 11.53 -21.28
CA TYR A 67 -11.09 11.23 -20.85
C TYR A 67 -10.27 12.51 -20.64
N LEU A 68 -9.48 12.51 -19.56
CA LEU A 68 -8.50 13.56 -19.30
C LEU A 68 -7.25 13.29 -20.14
N THR A 69 -6.79 14.32 -20.84
CA THR A 69 -5.55 14.25 -21.64
C THR A 69 -4.56 15.26 -21.08
N LEU A 70 -3.33 14.81 -20.80
CA LEU A 70 -2.24 15.66 -20.37
C LEU A 70 -1.85 16.63 -21.48
N ASN A 71 -1.86 17.93 -21.15
CA ASN A 71 -1.32 19.00 -22.00
C ASN A 71 0.12 19.31 -21.60
N GLU A 72 0.30 19.63 -20.31
CA GLU A 72 1.60 19.99 -19.74
C GLU A 72 1.75 19.37 -18.35
N GLY A 73 2.95 18.85 -18.05
CA GLY A 73 3.32 18.32 -16.76
C GLY A 73 4.57 19.01 -16.23
N LYS A 74 4.54 19.41 -14.97
CA LYS A 74 5.67 20.02 -14.26
C LYS A 74 6.07 19.12 -13.10
N LEU A 75 7.29 18.56 -13.15
CA LEU A 75 7.86 17.85 -12.03
C LEU A 75 8.08 18.77 -10.84
N LEU A 76 7.50 18.44 -9.69
CA LEU A 76 7.67 19.18 -8.44
C LEU A 76 8.69 18.50 -7.51
N ASN A 77 8.66 17.17 -7.44
CA ASN A 77 9.58 16.38 -6.63
C ASN A 77 9.70 14.96 -7.20
N TYR A 78 10.86 14.34 -7.00
CA TYR A 78 11.10 12.94 -7.35
C TYR A 78 11.80 12.22 -6.20
N PRO A 79 11.24 11.13 -5.66
CA PRO A 79 11.83 10.38 -4.56
C PRO A 79 12.94 9.44 -5.07
N SER A 80 14.09 10.01 -5.48
CA SER A 80 15.20 9.28 -6.09
C SER A 80 15.76 8.16 -5.22
N PHE A 81 15.64 8.26 -3.89
CA PHE A 81 16.08 7.24 -2.95
C PHE A 81 15.40 5.88 -3.13
N ILE A 82 14.26 5.83 -3.82
CA ILE A 82 13.56 4.57 -4.14
C ILE A 82 14.37 3.76 -5.15
N SER A 83 14.94 4.43 -6.16
CA SER A 83 15.64 3.78 -7.28
C SER A 83 16.90 3.03 -6.85
N ASP A 84 17.49 3.41 -5.72
CA ASP A 84 18.73 2.86 -5.21
C ASP A 84 18.51 1.66 -4.26
N ASN A 85 17.24 1.33 -3.97
CA ASN A 85 16.89 0.26 -3.03
C ASN A 85 15.80 -0.66 -3.61
N LEU A 86 16.16 -1.90 -3.88
CA LEU A 86 15.28 -2.89 -4.49
C LEU A 86 14.07 -3.22 -3.59
N GLU A 87 14.24 -3.23 -2.27
CA GLU A 87 13.14 -3.44 -1.34
C GLU A 87 12.12 -2.29 -1.42
N TYR A 88 12.60 -1.04 -1.51
CA TYR A 88 11.72 0.12 -1.66
C TYR A 88 10.96 0.09 -2.98
N ILE A 89 11.61 -0.33 -4.08
CA ILE A 89 10.93 -0.56 -5.36
C ILE A 89 9.81 -1.60 -5.19
N GLY A 90 10.10 -2.72 -4.52
CA GLY A 90 9.12 -3.78 -4.28
C GLY A 90 7.93 -3.30 -3.43
N ILE A 91 8.21 -2.59 -2.34
CA ILE A 91 7.18 -2.08 -1.43
C ILE A 91 6.32 -1.02 -2.11
N ILE A 92 6.92 -0.03 -2.79
CA ILE A 92 6.15 1.06 -3.39
C ILE A 92 5.28 0.56 -4.55
N ASN A 93 5.75 -0.42 -5.33
CA ASN A 93 4.94 -1.10 -6.34
C ASN A 93 3.72 -1.79 -5.71
N PHE A 94 3.93 -2.52 -4.60
CA PHE A 94 2.87 -3.21 -3.89
C PHE A 94 1.86 -2.23 -3.26
N VAL A 95 2.35 -1.16 -2.66
CA VAL A 95 1.52 -0.08 -2.07
C VAL A 95 0.69 0.60 -3.16
N SER A 96 1.30 0.94 -4.29
CA SER A 96 0.62 1.57 -5.43
C SER A 96 -0.49 0.68 -5.98
N GLU A 97 -0.20 -0.61 -6.20
CA GLU A 97 -1.19 -1.59 -6.64
C GLU A 97 -2.33 -1.71 -5.62
N GLY A 98 -2.02 -1.80 -4.34
CA GLY A 98 -3.03 -1.88 -3.29
C GLY A 98 -3.92 -0.62 -3.23
N ILE A 99 -3.35 0.57 -3.38
CA ILE A 99 -4.13 1.81 -3.43
C ILE A 99 -5.10 1.82 -4.63
N GLU A 100 -4.68 1.32 -5.80
CA GLU A 100 -5.59 1.21 -6.95
C GLU A 100 -6.80 0.31 -6.66
N LEU A 101 -6.62 -0.73 -5.84
CA LEU A 101 -7.64 -1.74 -5.49
C LEU A 101 -8.59 -1.32 -4.35
N ILE A 102 -8.27 -0.28 -3.59
CA ILE A 102 -9.14 0.30 -2.56
C ILE A 102 -10.26 1.11 -3.24
N GLU A 103 -11.51 0.99 -2.80
CA GLU A 103 -12.63 1.79 -3.31
C GLU A 103 -12.62 3.20 -2.72
N ASP A 104 -12.65 3.32 -1.39
CA ASP A 104 -12.57 4.60 -0.69
C ASP A 104 -11.12 5.10 -0.57
N LYS A 105 -10.75 6.06 -1.40
CA LYS A 105 -9.41 6.64 -1.48
C LYS A 105 -9.20 7.91 -0.65
N SER A 106 -10.11 8.22 0.25
CA SER A 106 -10.15 9.51 0.96
C SER A 106 -8.86 9.87 1.72
N ASP A 107 -8.11 8.87 2.20
CA ASP A 107 -6.84 9.01 2.93
C ASP A 107 -5.67 8.26 2.26
N SER A 108 -5.86 7.82 1.00
CA SER A 108 -4.84 7.05 0.27
C SER A 108 -3.62 7.90 -0.08
N PHE A 109 -3.82 9.20 -0.30
CA PHE A 109 -2.72 10.13 -0.55
C PHE A 109 -1.81 10.24 0.67
N GLU A 110 -2.39 10.43 1.86
CA GLU A 110 -1.67 10.50 3.12
C GLU A 110 -0.96 9.18 3.41
N CYS A 111 -1.62 8.05 3.19
CA CYS A 111 -1.00 6.72 3.35
C CYS A 111 0.23 6.54 2.45
N PHE A 112 0.15 6.99 1.19
CA PHE A 112 1.26 6.93 0.24
C PHE A 112 2.43 7.84 0.67
N VAL A 113 2.14 9.07 1.09
CA VAL A 113 3.13 10.01 1.61
C VAL A 113 3.81 9.46 2.87
N ASP A 114 3.03 8.93 3.83
CA ASP A 114 3.54 8.32 5.06
C ASP A 114 4.47 7.12 4.75
N CYS A 115 4.14 6.33 3.72
CA CYS A 115 4.99 5.24 3.24
C CYS A 115 6.34 5.78 2.72
N LEU A 116 6.33 6.83 1.90
CA LEU A 116 7.55 7.46 1.39
C LEU A 116 8.42 8.05 2.52
N GLU A 117 7.80 8.72 3.49
CA GLU A 117 8.53 9.28 4.64
C GLU A 117 9.10 8.17 5.55
N ALA A 118 8.40 7.06 5.71
CA ALA A 118 8.91 5.90 6.45
C ALA A 118 10.14 5.28 5.77
N MET A 119 10.13 5.17 4.43
CA MET A 119 11.30 4.73 3.65
C MET A 119 12.47 5.72 3.79
N LYS A 120 12.20 7.02 3.64
CA LYS A 120 13.22 8.08 3.78
C LYS A 120 13.83 8.09 5.18
N SER A 121 13.04 7.79 6.20
CA SER A 121 13.48 7.63 7.59
C SER A 121 14.22 6.31 7.85
N LYS A 122 14.36 5.45 6.84
CA LYS A 122 15.07 4.16 6.88
C LYS A 122 14.51 3.19 7.93
N TYR A 123 13.19 3.21 8.15
CA TYR A 123 12.56 2.16 8.94
C TYR A 123 12.69 0.82 8.21
N LYS A 124 12.66 -0.28 8.96
CA LYS A 124 12.78 -1.63 8.39
C LYS A 124 11.64 -1.89 7.41
N SER A 125 11.98 -2.40 6.23
CA SER A 125 11.08 -2.64 5.10
C SER A 125 9.85 -3.46 5.46
N GLU A 126 10.03 -4.50 6.28
CA GLU A 126 8.93 -5.35 6.73
C GLU A 126 7.90 -4.60 7.58
N PHE A 127 8.32 -3.65 8.43
CA PHE A 127 7.36 -2.88 9.23
C PHE A 127 6.64 -1.80 8.42
N ILE A 128 7.31 -1.23 7.41
CA ILE A 128 6.66 -0.34 6.43
C ILE A 128 5.52 -1.09 5.74
N LEU A 129 5.79 -2.33 5.31
CA LEU A 129 4.80 -3.17 4.64
C LEU A 129 3.67 -3.61 5.59
N VAL A 130 3.98 -3.95 6.86
CA VAL A 130 2.97 -4.25 7.89
C VAL A 130 2.03 -3.05 8.09
N ALA A 131 2.56 -1.83 8.16
CA ALA A 131 1.74 -0.62 8.31
C ALA A 131 0.77 -0.46 7.13
N PHE A 132 1.24 -0.66 5.90
CA PHE A 132 0.38 -0.62 4.71
C PHE A 132 -0.67 -1.73 4.71
N LEU A 133 -0.30 -2.98 5.02
CA LEU A 133 -1.24 -4.10 5.04
C LEU A 133 -2.35 -3.91 6.08
N ASN A 134 -2.03 -3.35 7.25
CA ASN A 134 -3.04 -2.99 8.25
C ASN A 134 -3.97 -1.88 7.76
N TYR A 135 -3.44 -0.86 7.08
CA TYR A 135 -4.24 0.16 6.41
C TYR A 135 -5.17 -0.49 5.37
N PHE A 136 -4.65 -1.36 4.51
CA PHE A 136 -5.40 -2.06 3.47
C PHE A 136 -6.53 -2.91 4.05
N LEU A 137 -6.25 -3.73 5.09
CA LEU A 137 -7.27 -4.51 5.79
C LEU A 137 -8.37 -3.62 6.39
N ASN A 138 -8.00 -2.48 6.96
CA ASN A 138 -8.97 -1.54 7.54
C ASN A 138 -9.90 -0.96 6.47
N LYS A 139 -9.36 -0.60 5.29
CA LYS A 139 -10.16 -0.11 4.15
C LYS A 139 -11.14 -1.14 3.60
N HIS A 140 -10.84 -2.41 3.72
CA HIS A 140 -11.72 -3.52 3.31
C HIS A 140 -12.59 -4.07 4.45
N GLY A 141 -12.64 -3.39 5.62
CA GLY A 141 -13.44 -3.83 6.77
C GLY A 141 -12.96 -5.12 7.44
N CYS A 142 -11.73 -5.55 7.15
CA CYS A 142 -11.12 -6.78 7.65
C CYS A 142 -10.06 -6.55 8.73
N LYS A 143 -10.16 -5.43 9.47
CA LYS A 143 -9.23 -5.10 10.56
C LYS A 143 -9.18 -6.23 11.58
N LEU A 144 -7.96 -6.65 11.93
CA LEU A 144 -7.73 -7.68 12.93
C LEU A 144 -7.99 -7.13 14.35
N ASN A 145 -8.85 -7.82 15.11
CA ASN A 145 -9.14 -7.43 16.50
C ASN A 145 -8.19 -8.15 17.47
N VAL A 146 -7.33 -7.37 18.10
CA VAL A 146 -6.34 -7.83 19.09
C VAL A 146 -6.54 -7.18 20.45
N ASP A 147 -7.74 -6.70 20.75
CA ASP A 147 -8.09 -6.07 22.02
C ASP A 147 -9.00 -6.97 22.87
N GLU A 148 -9.78 -7.82 22.20
CA GLU A 148 -10.75 -8.71 22.85
C GLU A 148 -11.01 -9.96 21.99
N CYS A 149 -11.69 -10.95 22.54
CA CYS A 149 -12.13 -12.14 21.82
C CYS A 149 -13.15 -11.77 20.73
N VAL A 150 -12.89 -12.10 19.48
CA VAL A 150 -13.77 -11.77 18.33
C VAL A 150 -15.12 -12.46 18.38
N THR A 151 -15.26 -13.53 19.20
CA THR A 151 -16.52 -14.30 19.32
C THR A 151 -17.41 -13.77 20.44
N CYS A 152 -16.84 -13.40 21.62
CA CYS A 152 -17.64 -13.07 22.81
C CYS A 152 -17.30 -11.73 23.46
N GLY A 153 -16.34 -10.96 22.93
CA GLY A 153 -15.95 -9.64 23.42
C GLY A 153 -15.15 -9.64 24.74
N LYS A 154 -14.84 -10.81 25.33
CA LYS A 154 -14.04 -10.87 26.55
C LYS A 154 -12.60 -10.46 26.29
N LYS A 155 -12.04 -9.64 27.19
CA LYS A 155 -10.63 -9.18 27.14
C LYS A 155 -9.66 -10.10 27.88
N GLU A 156 -10.18 -10.97 28.72
CA GLU A 156 -9.40 -11.89 29.54
C GLU A 156 -9.45 -13.30 29.02
N GLY A 157 -8.44 -14.12 29.41
CA GLY A 157 -8.36 -15.52 29.02
C GLY A 157 -8.13 -15.73 27.52
N ILE A 158 -7.50 -14.77 26.86
CA ILE A 158 -7.05 -14.92 25.47
C ILE A 158 -5.95 -15.96 25.40
N ILE A 159 -6.17 -16.97 24.57
CA ILE A 159 -5.25 -18.10 24.41
C ILE A 159 -4.78 -18.31 22.98
N LYS A 160 -5.42 -17.66 22.00
CA LYS A 160 -5.13 -17.88 20.58
C LYS A 160 -5.32 -16.63 19.75
N PHE A 161 -4.56 -16.55 18.66
CA PHE A 161 -4.82 -15.64 17.56
C PHE A 161 -5.17 -16.43 16.29
N SER A 162 -6.18 -15.99 15.57
CA SER A 162 -6.60 -16.60 14.31
C SER A 162 -6.83 -15.56 13.23
N PHE A 163 -6.05 -15.64 12.16
CA PHE A 163 -6.27 -14.82 10.95
C PHE A 163 -7.63 -15.12 10.33
N GLU A 164 -8.04 -16.38 10.32
CA GLU A 164 -9.31 -16.82 9.76
C GLU A 164 -10.51 -16.22 10.50
N ASN A 165 -10.46 -16.17 11.84
CA ASN A 165 -11.49 -15.56 12.66
C ASN A 165 -11.34 -14.03 12.77
N GLY A 166 -10.25 -13.45 12.27
CA GLY A 166 -10.00 -12.01 12.28
C GLY A 166 -9.49 -11.46 13.60
N GLY A 167 -8.92 -12.29 14.51
CA GLY A 167 -8.35 -11.77 15.74
C GLY A 167 -8.21 -12.77 16.88
N TYR A 168 -8.25 -12.27 18.11
CA TYR A 168 -8.07 -13.03 19.34
C TYR A 168 -9.27 -13.92 19.69
N LEU A 169 -8.96 -15.09 20.26
CA LEU A 169 -9.93 -16.04 20.81
C LEU A 169 -9.58 -16.36 22.25
N CYS A 170 -10.60 -16.39 23.11
CA CYS A 170 -10.48 -16.81 24.50
C CYS A 170 -10.68 -18.32 24.68
N LYS A 171 -10.28 -18.84 25.84
CA LYS A 171 -10.39 -20.26 26.20
C LYS A 171 -11.82 -20.83 26.13
N ASN A 172 -12.84 -19.97 26.25
CA ASN A 172 -14.24 -20.41 26.19
C ASN A 172 -14.78 -20.51 24.75
N CYS A 173 -14.12 -19.84 23.81
CA CYS A 173 -14.52 -19.78 22.40
C CYS A 173 -13.61 -20.57 21.47
N CYS A 174 -12.54 -21.16 22.00
CA CYS A 174 -11.59 -21.94 21.23
C CYS A 174 -11.11 -23.17 22.01
N ASN A 175 -11.31 -24.36 21.42
CA ASN A 175 -10.88 -25.64 22.00
C ASN A 175 -9.51 -26.14 21.45
N SER A 176 -8.73 -25.27 20.83
CA SER A 176 -7.42 -25.63 20.28
C SER A 176 -6.29 -25.37 21.27
N LEU A 177 -5.10 -25.86 20.94
CA LEU A 177 -3.88 -25.57 21.71
C LEU A 177 -3.64 -24.07 21.80
N ASN A 178 -3.12 -23.66 22.96
CA ASN A 178 -2.78 -22.26 23.22
C ASN A 178 -1.60 -21.83 22.35
N ASP A 179 -1.66 -20.61 21.86
CA ASP A 179 -0.50 -19.94 21.29
C ASP A 179 0.42 -19.48 22.43
N ASP A 180 1.71 -19.36 22.13
CA ASP A 180 2.69 -18.80 23.06
C ASP A 180 2.38 -17.33 23.37
N LEU A 181 2.61 -16.92 24.61
CA LEU A 181 2.37 -15.54 25.05
C LEU A 181 3.22 -14.51 24.30
N GLU A 182 4.46 -14.87 23.97
CA GLU A 182 5.33 -14.03 23.15
C GLU A 182 4.74 -13.82 21.76
N TYR A 183 4.28 -14.89 21.12
CA TYR A 183 3.60 -14.81 19.83
C TYR A 183 2.37 -13.90 19.89
N LEU A 184 1.50 -14.07 20.89
CA LEU A 184 0.31 -13.24 21.05
C LEU A 184 0.66 -11.74 21.24
N ARG A 185 1.72 -11.45 22.03
CA ARG A 185 2.22 -10.07 22.19
C ARG A 185 2.74 -9.48 20.89
N ASN A 186 3.55 -10.23 20.14
CA ASN A 186 4.13 -9.77 18.87
C ASN A 186 3.05 -9.56 17.81
N ILE A 187 2.06 -10.46 17.71
CA ILE A 187 0.90 -10.27 16.83
C ILE A 187 0.12 -8.99 17.20
N ARG A 188 -0.07 -8.72 18.50
CA ARG A 188 -0.73 -7.48 18.94
C ARG A 188 0.02 -6.23 18.50
N ILE A 189 1.34 -6.22 18.62
CA ILE A 189 2.19 -5.11 18.16
C ILE A 189 2.02 -4.94 16.65
N LEU A 190 2.18 -6.02 15.88
CA LEU A 190 2.07 -5.98 14.42
C LEU A 190 0.69 -5.53 13.95
N ALA A 191 -0.40 -6.07 14.51
CA ALA A 191 -1.76 -5.69 14.11
C ALA A 191 -2.13 -4.24 14.47
N LYS A 192 -1.40 -3.60 15.38
CA LYS A 192 -1.54 -2.19 15.75
C LYS A 192 -0.52 -1.27 15.06
N THR A 193 0.44 -1.82 14.34
CA THR A 193 1.46 -1.03 13.62
C THR A 193 0.82 -0.23 12.49
N ASN A 194 1.17 1.04 12.45
CA ASN A 194 0.85 1.99 11.40
C ASN A 194 2.01 2.97 11.23
N TYR A 195 1.97 3.84 10.23
CA TYR A 195 3.06 4.77 9.96
C TYR A 195 3.36 5.74 11.11
N LYS A 196 2.37 6.08 11.97
CA LYS A 196 2.55 7.00 13.11
C LYS A 196 3.27 6.36 14.29
N ASN A 197 3.25 5.04 14.42
CA ASN A 197 3.88 4.33 15.54
C ASN A 197 5.00 3.37 15.13
N ILE A 198 5.33 3.29 13.85
CA ILE A 198 6.34 2.38 13.29
C ILE A 198 7.71 2.52 13.99
N SER A 199 8.08 3.74 14.42
CA SER A 199 9.33 4.01 15.12
C SER A 199 9.43 3.34 16.50
N LYS A 200 8.31 2.88 17.06
CA LYS A 200 8.23 2.23 18.38
C LYS A 200 8.18 0.70 18.25
N VAL A 201 8.21 0.16 17.04
CA VAL A 201 8.15 -1.28 16.82
C VAL A 201 9.54 -1.87 17.00
N ASP A 202 9.70 -2.65 18.05
CA ASP A 202 10.95 -3.36 18.39
C ASP A 202 10.62 -4.84 18.63
N ILE A 203 10.56 -5.59 17.56
CA ILE A 203 10.36 -7.04 17.56
C ILE A 203 11.22 -7.70 16.48
N ASP A 204 11.45 -9.00 16.60
CA ASP A 204 12.17 -9.75 15.58
C ASP A 204 11.41 -9.74 14.24
N SER A 205 12.14 -9.44 13.18
CA SER A 205 11.64 -9.37 11.80
C SER A 205 10.94 -10.65 11.34
N ILE A 206 11.30 -11.80 11.92
CA ILE A 206 10.69 -13.10 11.59
C ILE A 206 9.17 -13.10 11.84
N TYR A 207 8.72 -12.42 12.91
CA TYR A 207 7.28 -12.28 13.20
C TYR A 207 6.59 -11.41 12.15
N ALA A 208 7.25 -10.34 11.69
CA ALA A 208 6.72 -9.47 10.64
C ALA A 208 6.59 -10.20 9.31
N TYR A 209 7.60 -10.97 8.89
CA TYR A 209 7.54 -11.75 7.64
C TYR A 209 6.42 -12.81 7.68
N LYS A 210 6.25 -13.48 8.81
CA LYS A 210 5.15 -14.43 9.00
C LYS A 210 3.80 -13.72 8.93
N TYR A 211 3.66 -12.59 9.61
CA TYR A 211 2.47 -11.75 9.60
C TYR A 211 2.09 -11.29 8.18
N ILE A 212 3.05 -10.74 7.45
CA ILE A 212 2.86 -10.28 6.06
C ILE A 212 2.27 -11.38 5.18
N ARG A 213 2.85 -12.59 5.25
CA ARG A 213 2.37 -13.73 4.46
C ARG A 213 0.94 -14.14 4.80
N GLU A 214 0.63 -14.20 6.10
CA GLU A 214 -0.71 -14.59 6.54
C GLU A 214 -1.74 -13.50 6.21
N VAL A 215 -1.38 -12.21 6.32
CA VAL A 215 -2.27 -11.11 5.91
C VAL A 215 -2.52 -11.13 4.40
N ILE A 216 -1.50 -11.31 3.58
CA ILE A 216 -1.68 -11.44 2.12
C ILE A 216 -2.59 -12.62 1.80
N ARG A 217 -2.39 -13.79 2.44
CA ARG A 217 -3.25 -14.97 2.29
C ARG A 217 -4.70 -14.69 2.73
N LEU A 218 -4.88 -13.95 3.82
CA LEU A 218 -6.19 -13.51 4.30
C LEU A 218 -6.90 -12.63 3.26
N VAL A 219 -6.18 -11.68 2.68
CA VAL A 219 -6.70 -10.79 1.60
C VAL A 219 -7.15 -11.64 0.40
N GLU A 220 -6.32 -12.57 -0.06
CA GLU A 220 -6.66 -13.45 -1.18
C GLU A 220 -7.89 -14.31 -0.91
N ASN A 221 -7.97 -14.92 0.29
CA ASN A 221 -9.02 -15.89 0.61
C ASN A 221 -10.35 -15.23 1.00
N LYS A 222 -10.34 -14.10 1.72
CA LYS A 222 -11.56 -13.47 2.24
C LYS A 222 -12.05 -12.31 1.39
N ILE A 223 -11.13 -11.52 0.82
CA ILE A 223 -11.47 -10.34 0.04
C ILE A 223 -11.50 -10.68 -1.46
N GLY A 224 -10.77 -11.73 -1.87
CA GLY A 224 -10.66 -12.14 -3.28
C GLY A 224 -9.73 -11.26 -4.10
N ILE A 225 -8.85 -10.48 -3.47
CA ILE A 225 -7.89 -9.60 -4.13
C ILE A 225 -6.54 -10.29 -4.24
N TYR A 226 -5.99 -10.32 -5.46
CA TYR A 226 -4.70 -10.93 -5.79
C TYR A 226 -3.72 -9.86 -6.26
N PHE A 227 -2.65 -9.63 -5.50
CA PHE A 227 -1.60 -8.69 -5.87
C PHE A 227 -0.66 -9.28 -6.91
N LYS A 228 -0.51 -8.62 -8.05
CA LYS A 228 0.41 -9.01 -9.13
C LYS A 228 1.87 -8.90 -8.67
N SER A 229 2.18 -7.86 -7.89
CA SER A 229 3.51 -7.57 -7.35
C SER A 229 3.94 -8.48 -6.19
N LYS A 230 3.02 -9.29 -5.62
CA LYS A 230 3.25 -10.14 -4.44
C LYS A 230 4.51 -11.00 -4.54
N ASN A 231 4.66 -11.74 -5.64
CA ASN A 231 5.77 -12.68 -5.77
C ASN A 231 7.13 -11.98 -5.81
N PHE A 232 7.22 -10.84 -6.49
CA PHE A 232 8.41 -10.00 -6.53
C PHE A 232 8.75 -9.47 -5.14
N LEU A 233 7.74 -8.87 -4.47
CA LEU A 233 7.90 -8.35 -3.12
C LEU A 233 8.41 -9.41 -2.12
N LEU A 234 7.75 -10.58 -2.06
CA LEU A 234 8.10 -11.62 -1.09
C LEU A 234 9.49 -12.22 -1.30
N ARG A 235 10.02 -12.21 -2.53
CA ARG A 235 11.42 -12.62 -2.80
C ARG A 235 12.40 -11.60 -2.25
N ILE A 236 12.14 -10.31 -2.48
CA ILE A 236 13.07 -9.24 -2.13
C ILE A 236 13.20 -9.06 -0.63
N ILE A 237 12.08 -8.97 0.10
CA ILE A 237 12.09 -8.72 1.56
C ILE A 237 12.66 -9.89 2.36
N LYS A 238 12.79 -11.09 1.77
CA LYS A 238 13.41 -12.26 2.42
C LYS A 238 14.91 -12.40 2.14
N GLY A 239 15.43 -11.69 1.12
CA GLY A 239 16.78 -11.86 0.64
C GLY A 239 17.03 -13.22 -0.02
N GLU A 240 15.99 -13.84 -0.61
CA GLU A 240 16.06 -15.09 -1.40
C GLU A 240 16.20 -14.79 -2.90
#